data_7f1f16690cabd9672dda37e8472eebf5
#
_entry.id   7f1f16690cabd9672dda37e8472eebf5
#
_cell.length_a   1.000
_cell.length_b   1.000
_cell.length_c   1.000
_cell.angle_alpha   90.00
_cell.angle_beta   90.00
_cell.angle_gamma   90.00
#
_symmetry.space_group_name_H-M   'P 1'
#
loop_
_entity.id
_entity.type
_entity.pdbx_description
1 polymer ?
#
loop_
_entity_poly.entity_id
_entity_poly.type
_entity_poly.pdbx_seq_one_letter_code
_entity_poly.pdbx_strand_id
1 'polypeptide(L)'
;MAYRAMSEDNTSVIGFASSGDGYNFEDRPTEPMYTPREAFEAKLVPGGNSGCEDPRLTKIGETIYMLYTAFNGKSEPRVALSYIKLDDFITRCWNWSRPILISPPNVPDKDAALFPKKIKGKYAILHRLGVSIWLDYVDDLQFGGNKWLKGNVIMSPKDELPDTEKLGISGPPIETREGWLLLYHCVSRKTQPMTYYVAAALLDLKDPSKVIARRKVPILEPETYYELNGQVGNVVFPCGAVVIGEDLFVYYGGGDTVIGVATMKLSELMNSLITWAGLETELTKLVKKK
;
A
#
# COMPACT_ATOMS: atom_id res chain seq x y z
N MET A 1 -9.60 1.43 -10.95
CA MET A 1 -8.43 0.71 -10.39
C MET A 1 -7.17 1.08 -11.15
N ALA A 2 -6.08 1.40 -10.45
CA ALA A 2 -4.73 1.43 -11.01
C ALA A 2 -4.05 0.11 -10.66
N TYR A 3 -3.32 -0.48 -11.57
CA TYR A 3 -2.63 -1.75 -11.34
C TYR A 3 -1.28 -1.79 -12.04
N ARG A 4 -0.33 -2.52 -11.46
CA ARG A 4 0.94 -2.81 -12.11
C ARG A 4 0.70 -3.81 -13.24
N ALA A 5 1.25 -3.52 -14.40
CA ALA A 5 1.37 -4.45 -15.51
C ALA A 5 2.84 -4.52 -15.93
N MET A 6 3.26 -5.67 -16.44
CA MET A 6 4.63 -5.88 -16.86
C MET A 6 4.67 -6.14 -18.38
N SER A 7 5.50 -5.42 -19.09
CA SER A 7 5.76 -5.63 -20.50
C SER A 7 6.66 -6.85 -20.74
N GLU A 8 6.76 -7.29 -21.99
CA GLU A 8 7.58 -8.45 -22.38
C GLU A 8 9.08 -8.32 -22.03
N ASP A 9 9.58 -7.09 -21.94
CA ASP A 9 10.96 -6.80 -21.55
C ASP A 9 11.16 -6.65 -20.04
N ASN A 10 10.17 -7.03 -19.20
CA ASN A 10 10.14 -6.87 -17.74
C ASN A 10 10.17 -5.40 -17.26
N THR A 11 9.60 -4.48 -18.04
CA THR A 11 9.35 -3.11 -17.60
C THR A 11 7.96 -2.97 -17.01
N SER A 12 7.87 -2.56 -15.76
CA SER A 12 6.59 -2.29 -15.09
C SER A 12 6.00 -0.95 -15.55
N VAL A 13 4.71 -0.99 -15.89
CA VAL A 13 3.87 0.16 -16.22
C VAL A 13 2.62 0.13 -15.38
N ILE A 14 1.83 1.22 -15.38
CA ILE A 14 0.60 1.29 -14.62
C ILE A 14 -0.59 1.29 -15.57
N GLY A 15 -1.40 0.24 -15.48
CA GLY A 15 -2.65 0.09 -16.22
C GLY A 15 -3.82 0.72 -15.47
N PHE A 16 -4.91 0.90 -16.20
CA PHE A 16 -6.20 1.38 -15.71
C PHE A 16 -7.29 0.35 -15.96
N ALA A 17 -8.21 0.18 -15.02
CA ALA A 17 -9.45 -0.52 -15.23
C ALA A 17 -10.56 0.12 -14.39
N SER A 18 -11.81 0.11 -14.89
CA SER A 18 -12.96 0.58 -14.13
C SER A 18 -14.03 -0.49 -14.00
N SER A 19 -14.81 -0.38 -12.93
CA SER A 19 -15.89 -1.29 -12.60
C SER A 19 -17.07 -0.52 -12.02
N GLY A 20 -18.28 -0.92 -12.35
CA GLY A 20 -19.51 -0.38 -11.78
C GLY A 20 -19.92 -1.06 -10.46
N ASP A 21 -19.43 -2.27 -10.20
CA ASP A 21 -19.84 -3.10 -9.05
C ASP A 21 -18.68 -3.49 -8.12
N GLY A 22 -17.45 -3.19 -8.51
CA GLY A 22 -16.25 -3.57 -7.77
C GLY A 22 -15.74 -4.99 -8.05
N TYR A 23 -16.45 -5.80 -8.81
CA TYR A 23 -16.08 -7.18 -9.15
C TYR A 23 -15.73 -7.34 -10.62
N ASN A 24 -16.53 -6.77 -11.52
CA ASN A 24 -16.37 -6.92 -12.95
C ASN A 24 -15.67 -5.70 -13.55
N PHE A 25 -14.46 -5.89 -14.08
CA PHE A 25 -13.62 -4.87 -14.69
C PHE A 25 -13.59 -5.04 -16.21
N GLU A 26 -14.73 -4.72 -16.87
CA GLU A 26 -14.86 -4.86 -18.32
C GLU A 26 -14.15 -3.72 -19.09
N ASP A 27 -14.10 -2.55 -18.49
CA ASP A 27 -13.47 -1.38 -19.07
C ASP A 27 -11.99 -1.35 -18.68
N ARG A 28 -11.15 -1.90 -19.56
CA ARG A 28 -9.71 -2.05 -19.40
C ARG A 28 -8.99 -1.69 -20.70
N PRO A 29 -8.56 -0.42 -20.88
CA PRO A 29 -7.78 -0.02 -22.03
C PRO A 29 -6.50 -0.83 -22.18
N THR A 30 -6.06 -1.03 -23.43
CA THR A 30 -4.79 -1.70 -23.75
C THR A 30 -3.60 -0.81 -23.44
N GLU A 31 -3.77 0.51 -23.60
CA GLU A 31 -2.71 1.46 -23.33
C GLU A 31 -2.59 1.74 -21.81
N PRO A 32 -1.38 1.76 -21.27
CA PRO A 32 -1.17 2.08 -19.86
C PRO A 32 -1.51 3.54 -19.57
N MET A 33 -2.05 3.81 -18.38
CA MET A 33 -2.30 5.17 -17.94
C MET A 33 -1.01 5.90 -17.48
N TYR A 34 0.07 5.17 -17.22
CA TYR A 34 1.35 5.71 -16.82
C TYR A 34 2.50 4.78 -17.23
N THR A 35 3.54 5.33 -17.82
CA THR A 35 4.75 4.63 -18.25
C THR A 35 5.99 5.33 -17.69
N PRO A 36 7.13 4.64 -17.59
CA PRO A 36 8.41 5.25 -17.22
C PRO A 36 8.74 6.46 -18.10
N ARG A 37 9.14 7.56 -17.47
CA ARG A 37 9.43 8.84 -18.16
C ARG A 37 10.64 9.57 -17.59
N GLU A 38 11.23 9.07 -16.49
CA GLU A 38 12.40 9.65 -15.85
C GLU A 38 13.52 8.61 -15.72
N ALA A 39 14.76 9.07 -15.59
CA ALA A 39 15.93 8.17 -15.51
C ALA A 39 15.88 7.18 -14.33
N PHE A 40 15.18 7.52 -13.26
CA PHE A 40 15.03 6.63 -12.10
C PHE A 40 13.96 5.53 -12.29
N GLU A 41 13.20 5.57 -13.39
CA GLU A 41 12.22 4.56 -13.82
C GLU A 41 12.72 3.76 -15.02
N ALA A 42 13.66 4.34 -15.77
CA ALA A 42 14.13 3.78 -17.03
C ALA A 42 14.94 2.50 -16.81
N LYS A 43 14.74 1.53 -17.70
CA LYS A 43 15.49 0.27 -17.67
C LYS A 43 16.98 0.49 -17.93
N LEU A 44 17.81 0.24 -16.92
CA LEU A 44 19.27 0.29 -17.04
C LEU A 44 19.93 -1.10 -17.18
N VAL A 45 19.23 -2.17 -16.79
CA VAL A 45 19.71 -3.54 -16.85
C VAL A 45 18.87 -4.31 -17.87
N PRO A 46 19.43 -4.67 -19.05
CA PRO A 46 18.71 -5.46 -20.05
C PRO A 46 18.20 -6.78 -19.44
N GLY A 47 16.94 -7.13 -19.69
CA GLY A 47 16.29 -8.32 -19.16
C GLY A 47 15.95 -8.29 -17.65
N GLY A 48 16.41 -7.29 -16.90
CA GLY A 48 16.08 -7.11 -15.50
C GLY A 48 14.74 -6.39 -15.32
N ASN A 49 14.19 -6.45 -14.10
CA ASN A 49 12.99 -5.70 -13.72
C ASN A 49 13.28 -4.20 -13.59
N SER A 50 12.33 -3.36 -13.97
CA SER A 50 12.41 -1.90 -13.84
C SER A 50 11.03 -1.28 -13.98
N GLY A 51 10.93 0.05 -13.89
CA GLY A 51 9.73 0.81 -14.22
C GLY A 51 9.00 1.36 -13.01
N CYS A 52 7.67 1.41 -13.14
CA CYS A 52 6.75 1.96 -12.16
C CYS A 52 5.96 0.83 -11.51
N GLU A 53 6.17 0.59 -10.21
CA GLU A 53 5.60 -0.55 -9.50
C GLU A 53 4.59 -0.12 -8.44
N ASP A 54 3.57 -0.93 -8.21
CA ASP A 54 2.68 -0.93 -7.06
C ASP A 54 2.05 0.45 -6.77
N PRO A 55 1.24 1.00 -7.69
CA PRO A 55 0.66 2.33 -7.54
C PRO A 55 -0.37 2.40 -6.40
N ARG A 56 -0.35 3.50 -5.65
CA ARG A 56 -1.32 3.82 -4.61
C ARG A 56 -1.90 5.20 -4.86
N LEU A 57 -3.18 5.24 -5.17
CA LEU A 57 -3.88 6.47 -5.51
C LEU A 57 -4.59 7.06 -4.29
N THR A 58 -4.46 8.36 -4.09
CA THR A 58 -5.17 9.10 -3.04
C THR A 58 -5.80 10.36 -3.64
N LYS A 59 -7.12 10.51 -3.51
CA LYS A 59 -7.82 11.75 -3.87
C LYS A 59 -7.79 12.72 -2.69
N ILE A 60 -7.32 13.95 -2.94
CA ILE A 60 -7.42 15.07 -1.99
C ILE A 60 -7.92 16.29 -2.77
N GLY A 61 -9.10 16.78 -2.43
CA GLY A 61 -9.76 17.84 -3.21
C GLY A 61 -9.97 17.41 -4.67
N GLU A 62 -9.58 18.25 -5.60
CA GLU A 62 -9.69 18.01 -7.06
C GLU A 62 -8.41 17.43 -7.67
N THR A 63 -7.59 16.75 -6.85
CA THR A 63 -6.32 16.16 -7.30
C THR A 63 -6.24 14.70 -6.86
N ILE A 64 -5.80 13.86 -7.78
CA ILE A 64 -5.41 12.48 -7.50
C ILE A 64 -3.89 12.42 -7.44
N TYR A 65 -3.37 12.02 -6.30
CA TYR A 65 -1.96 11.77 -6.06
C TYR A 65 -1.67 10.28 -6.23
N MET A 66 -0.60 9.97 -6.91
CA MET A 66 -0.09 8.60 -7.07
C MET A 66 1.28 8.51 -6.43
N LEU A 67 1.39 7.67 -5.41
CA LEU A 67 2.66 7.20 -4.88
C LEU A 67 2.92 5.80 -5.44
N TYR A 68 4.13 5.57 -5.88
CA TYR A 68 4.51 4.29 -6.48
C TYR A 68 6.00 4.02 -6.25
N THR A 69 6.43 2.81 -6.47
CA THR A 69 7.83 2.45 -6.42
C THR A 69 8.46 2.65 -7.80
N ALA A 70 9.46 3.52 -7.86
CA ALA A 70 10.28 3.74 -9.05
C ALA A 70 11.56 2.89 -8.94
N PHE A 71 11.85 2.11 -9.98
CA PHE A 71 13.01 1.23 -10.04
C PHE A 71 13.61 1.18 -11.44
N ASN A 72 14.91 1.38 -11.55
CA ASN A 72 15.62 1.37 -12.83
C ASN A 72 16.46 0.08 -13.07
N GLY A 73 16.32 -0.92 -12.21
CA GLY A 73 17.06 -2.18 -12.30
C GLY A 73 18.45 -2.15 -11.66
N LYS A 74 18.95 -0.98 -11.25
CA LYS A 74 20.33 -0.82 -10.74
C LYS A 74 20.41 -0.15 -9.37
N SER A 75 19.70 0.97 -9.21
CA SER A 75 19.65 1.70 -7.92
C SER A 75 18.70 1.01 -6.95
N GLU A 76 18.75 1.37 -5.67
CA GLU A 76 17.72 0.96 -4.73
C GLU A 76 16.33 1.45 -5.19
N PRO A 77 15.26 0.65 -5.01
CA PRO A 77 13.89 1.09 -5.31
C PRO A 77 13.50 2.27 -4.41
N ARG A 78 12.84 3.25 -4.98
CA ARG A 78 12.50 4.50 -4.30
C ARG A 78 11.04 4.87 -4.49
N VAL A 79 10.47 5.57 -3.51
CA VAL A 79 9.14 6.14 -3.63
C VAL A 79 9.17 7.35 -4.54
N ALA A 80 8.31 7.35 -5.55
CA ALA A 80 8.04 8.47 -6.42
C ALA A 80 6.60 8.98 -6.22
N LEU A 81 6.40 10.26 -6.48
CA LEU A 81 5.12 10.97 -6.44
C LEU A 81 4.84 11.61 -7.79
N SER A 82 3.66 11.35 -8.32
CA SER A 82 3.05 12.10 -9.42
C SER A 82 1.60 12.43 -9.08
N TYR A 83 1.00 13.40 -9.75
CA TYR A 83 -0.40 13.77 -9.54
C TYR A 83 -1.07 14.15 -10.85
N ILE A 84 -2.40 14.09 -10.84
CA ILE A 84 -3.26 14.45 -11.98
C ILE A 84 -4.51 15.17 -11.45
N LYS A 85 -5.09 16.07 -12.23
CA LYS A 85 -6.40 16.65 -11.91
C LYS A 85 -7.48 15.59 -11.99
N LEU A 86 -8.48 15.70 -11.11
CA LEU A 86 -9.59 14.75 -11.08
C LEU A 86 -10.33 14.66 -12.42
N ASP A 87 -10.60 15.81 -13.07
CA ASP A 87 -11.27 15.86 -14.36
C ASP A 87 -10.47 15.14 -15.46
N ASP A 88 -9.16 15.36 -15.50
CA ASP A 88 -8.27 14.68 -16.45
C ASP A 88 -8.26 13.16 -16.20
N PHE A 89 -8.28 12.75 -14.93
CA PHE A 89 -8.35 11.33 -14.56
C PHE A 89 -9.69 10.69 -14.99
N ILE A 90 -10.81 11.37 -14.73
CA ILE A 90 -12.15 10.87 -15.09
C ILE A 90 -12.31 10.77 -16.61
N THR A 91 -11.81 11.77 -17.34
CA THR A 91 -11.86 11.79 -18.80
C THR A 91 -10.74 10.98 -19.47
N ARG A 92 -9.86 10.35 -18.68
CA ARG A 92 -8.71 9.57 -19.13
C ARG A 92 -7.70 10.36 -19.96
N CYS A 93 -7.63 11.66 -19.75
CA CYS A 93 -6.55 12.49 -20.26
C CYS A 93 -5.35 12.35 -19.33
N TRP A 94 -4.46 11.39 -19.61
CA TRP A 94 -3.36 11.00 -18.69
C TRP A 94 -2.28 12.09 -18.56
N ASN A 95 -2.68 13.32 -18.23
CA ASN A 95 -1.81 14.47 -18.00
C ASN A 95 -1.16 14.44 -16.61
N TRP A 96 -0.50 13.33 -16.30
CA TRP A 96 0.25 13.19 -15.06
C TRP A 96 1.37 14.22 -14.95
N SER A 97 1.53 14.83 -13.78
CA SER A 97 2.65 15.71 -13.50
C SER A 97 3.99 14.98 -13.68
N ARG A 98 5.05 15.74 -13.92
CA ARG A 98 6.39 15.18 -13.87
C ARG A 98 6.63 14.52 -12.52
N PRO A 99 7.05 13.24 -12.45
CA PRO A 99 7.26 12.57 -11.20
C PRO A 99 8.51 13.09 -10.47
N ILE A 100 8.45 13.04 -9.16
CA ILE A 100 9.56 13.39 -8.29
C ILE A 100 9.84 12.26 -7.31
N LEU A 101 11.10 11.98 -7.06
CA LEU A 101 11.50 11.08 -5.98
C LEU A 101 11.30 11.79 -4.65
N ILE A 102 10.69 11.11 -3.68
CA ILE A 102 10.39 11.65 -2.36
C ILE A 102 11.08 10.91 -1.22
N SER A 103 11.57 9.71 -1.44
CA SER A 103 12.36 8.93 -0.47
C SER A 103 13.86 9.20 -0.60
N PRO A 104 14.65 9.00 0.48
CA PRO A 104 16.10 9.24 0.44
C PRO A 104 16.83 8.33 -0.55
N PRO A 105 17.97 8.78 -1.12
CA PRO A 105 18.78 7.94 -1.99
C PRO A 105 19.51 6.84 -1.22
N ASN A 106 19.91 5.77 -1.93
CA ASN A 106 20.75 4.66 -1.43
C ASN A 106 20.13 3.84 -0.29
N VAL A 107 18.82 3.93 -0.11
CA VAL A 107 18.06 3.15 0.87
C VAL A 107 16.79 2.65 0.19
N PRO A 108 16.46 1.35 0.24
CA PRO A 108 15.22 0.85 -0.34
C PRO A 108 14.02 1.39 0.45
N ASP A 109 13.13 2.08 -0.26
CA ASP A 109 11.89 2.62 0.29
C ASP A 109 10.75 2.34 -0.70
N LYS A 110 9.69 1.70 -0.22
CA LYS A 110 8.58 1.20 -1.05
C LYS A 110 7.23 1.40 -0.33
N ASP A 111 6.17 0.95 -0.98
CA ASP A 111 4.84 0.78 -0.40
C ASP A 111 4.29 2.04 0.26
N ALA A 112 4.56 3.22 -0.31
CA ALA A 112 4.11 4.46 0.28
C ALA A 112 2.64 4.77 -0.04
N ALA A 113 1.93 5.32 0.92
CA ALA A 113 0.56 5.78 0.77
C ALA A 113 0.33 7.12 1.49
N LEU A 114 -0.44 8.00 0.85
CA LEU A 114 -0.82 9.30 1.39
C LEU A 114 -2.17 9.17 2.11
N PHE A 115 -2.32 9.78 3.27
CA PHE A 115 -3.62 9.89 3.92
C PHE A 115 -4.58 10.74 3.05
N PRO A 116 -5.89 10.39 2.98
CA PRO A 116 -6.85 11.08 2.11
C PRO A 116 -7.23 12.48 2.58
N LYS A 117 -6.71 12.93 3.72
CA LYS A 117 -6.82 14.30 4.23
C LYS A 117 -5.60 14.67 5.06
N LYS A 118 -5.41 15.97 5.25
CA LYS A 118 -4.36 16.49 6.14
C LYS A 118 -4.65 16.15 7.61
N ILE A 119 -3.63 15.74 8.32
CA ILE A 119 -3.65 15.49 9.77
C ILE A 119 -2.95 16.66 10.46
N LYS A 120 -3.64 17.36 11.36
CA LYS A 120 -3.10 18.57 12.04
C LYS A 120 -2.53 19.60 11.03
N GLY A 121 -3.19 19.77 9.89
CA GLY A 121 -2.80 20.72 8.84
C GLY A 121 -1.67 20.26 7.92
N LYS A 122 -1.07 19.09 8.14
CA LYS A 122 0.03 18.54 7.35
C LYS A 122 -0.41 17.33 6.50
N TYR A 123 0.25 17.10 5.39
CA TYR A 123 0.15 15.84 4.67
C TYR A 123 0.83 14.74 5.48
N ALA A 124 0.15 13.62 5.67
CA ALA A 124 0.68 12.44 6.36
C ALA A 124 0.94 11.35 5.33
N ILE A 125 2.16 10.80 5.33
CA ILE A 125 2.61 9.80 4.36
C ILE A 125 3.14 8.60 5.13
N LEU A 126 2.57 7.44 4.84
CA LEU A 126 3.13 6.14 5.26
C LEU A 126 4.10 5.66 4.19
N HIS A 127 5.21 5.09 4.61
CA HIS A 127 6.16 4.46 3.69
C HIS A 127 6.90 3.32 4.40
N ARG A 128 7.54 2.43 3.63
CA ARG A 128 8.31 1.33 4.18
C ARG A 128 9.79 1.53 3.95
N LEU A 129 10.47 2.01 4.97
CA LEU A 129 11.92 2.07 4.99
C LEU A 129 12.48 0.82 5.70
N GLY A 130 13.23 0.01 4.95
CA GLY A 130 13.68 -1.30 5.43
C GLY A 130 12.52 -2.28 5.61
N VAL A 131 12.29 -2.76 6.85
CA VAL A 131 11.28 -3.78 7.18
C VAL A 131 10.05 -3.23 7.88
N SER A 132 10.05 -1.95 8.27
CA SER A 132 9.07 -1.32 9.15
C SER A 132 8.24 -0.27 8.42
N ILE A 133 7.03 -0.02 8.91
CA ILE A 133 6.17 1.08 8.46
C ILE A 133 6.53 2.34 9.22
N TRP A 134 6.83 3.39 8.47
CA TRP A 134 7.14 4.74 8.94
C TRP A 134 6.00 5.68 8.62
N LEU A 135 5.87 6.74 9.40
CA LEU A 135 4.93 7.84 9.18
C LEU A 135 5.69 9.16 9.21
N ASP A 136 5.53 9.93 8.13
CA ASP A 136 6.07 11.29 8.03
C ASP A 136 4.95 12.33 7.89
N TYR A 137 5.21 13.55 8.34
CA TYR A 137 4.33 14.70 8.21
C TYR A 137 5.05 15.83 7.48
N VAL A 138 4.50 16.25 6.35
CA VAL A 138 5.08 17.32 5.53
C VAL A 138 4.07 18.45 5.31
N ASP A 139 4.57 19.69 5.24
CA ASP A 139 3.72 20.87 5.08
C ASP A 139 3.16 20.97 3.64
N ASP A 140 3.94 20.53 2.67
CA ASP A 140 3.62 20.50 1.25
C ASP A 140 4.13 19.20 0.60
N LEU A 141 3.68 18.91 -0.61
CA LEU A 141 4.13 17.78 -1.42
C LEU A 141 5.20 18.18 -2.47
N GLN A 142 5.84 19.33 -2.27
CA GLN A 142 6.96 19.80 -3.08
C GLN A 142 8.27 19.27 -2.50
N PHE A 143 8.67 18.12 -2.98
CA PHE A 143 9.98 17.55 -2.68
C PHE A 143 10.99 18.01 -3.74
N GLY A 144 12.25 18.07 -3.37
CA GLY A 144 13.31 18.44 -4.30
C GLY A 144 14.61 18.76 -3.56
N GLY A 145 15.72 18.72 -4.27
CA GLY A 145 17.05 18.90 -3.68
C GLY A 145 17.35 17.86 -2.63
N ASN A 146 17.49 18.29 -1.37
CA ASN A 146 17.78 17.41 -0.22
C ASN A 146 16.57 17.20 0.70
N LYS A 147 15.35 17.49 0.25
CA LYS A 147 14.12 17.27 1.03
C LYS A 147 13.60 15.86 0.72
N TRP A 148 13.66 14.96 1.67
CA TRP A 148 13.23 13.58 1.57
C TRP A 148 12.27 13.23 2.71
N LEU A 149 11.47 12.17 2.51
CA LEU A 149 10.74 11.53 3.59
C LEU A 149 11.71 11.10 4.70
N LYS A 150 11.28 11.28 5.94
CA LYS A 150 12.01 10.93 7.17
C LYS A 150 11.08 10.17 8.10
N GLY A 151 10.32 10.89 8.90
CA GLY A 151 9.32 10.34 9.81
C GLY A 151 9.88 9.48 10.95
N ASN A 152 8.98 8.70 11.52
CA ASN A 152 9.27 7.78 12.61
C ASN A 152 8.60 6.43 12.36
N VAL A 153 9.20 5.37 12.89
CA VAL A 153 8.60 4.03 12.86
C VAL A 153 7.32 4.02 13.69
N ILE A 154 6.24 3.54 13.11
CA ILE A 154 4.97 3.32 13.81
C ILE A 154 4.64 1.83 13.99
N MET A 155 5.13 0.98 13.07
CA MET A 155 4.97 -0.47 13.17
C MET A 155 6.21 -1.21 12.69
N SER A 156 6.63 -2.22 13.43
CA SER A 156 7.71 -3.14 13.08
C SER A 156 7.24 -4.58 13.13
N PRO A 157 7.95 -5.51 12.47
CA PRO A 157 7.72 -6.95 12.62
C PRO A 157 7.77 -7.38 14.10
N LYS A 158 6.98 -8.39 14.46
CA LYS A 158 6.92 -8.97 15.80
C LYS A 158 6.87 -10.50 15.72
N ASP A 159 7.67 -11.20 16.52
CA ASP A 159 7.74 -12.66 16.50
C ASP A 159 6.43 -13.37 16.89
N GLU A 160 5.55 -12.70 17.61
CA GLU A 160 4.23 -13.22 18.02
C GLU A 160 3.17 -13.11 16.94
N LEU A 161 3.45 -12.39 15.83
CA LEU A 161 2.56 -12.17 14.72
C LEU A 161 3.02 -12.98 13.49
N PRO A 162 2.20 -13.11 12.44
CA PRO A 162 2.64 -13.73 11.19
C PRO A 162 3.71 -12.90 10.46
N ASP A 163 3.91 -11.64 10.84
CA ASP A 163 4.82 -10.67 10.23
C ASP A 163 6.23 -10.71 10.85
N THR A 164 6.93 -11.78 10.65
CA THR A 164 8.26 -11.97 11.24
C THR A 164 9.40 -11.36 10.44
N GLU A 165 9.17 -11.03 9.17
CA GLU A 165 10.22 -10.57 8.26
C GLU A 165 10.12 -9.09 7.94
N LYS A 166 8.99 -8.66 7.37
CA LYS A 166 8.73 -7.29 6.96
C LYS A 166 7.25 -6.98 6.88
N LEU A 167 6.94 -5.70 6.94
CA LEU A 167 5.60 -5.13 6.74
C LEU A 167 5.64 -4.19 5.54
N GLY A 168 4.49 -3.98 4.88
CA GLY A 168 4.36 -2.93 3.87
C GLY A 168 2.92 -2.47 3.75
N ILE A 169 2.72 -1.20 3.45
CA ILE A 169 1.41 -0.55 3.36
C ILE A 169 0.66 -1.09 2.13
N SER A 170 -0.60 -1.46 2.29
CA SER A 170 -1.46 -1.88 1.18
C SER A 170 -1.91 -0.71 0.34
N GLY A 171 -2.47 0.30 0.96
CA GLY A 171 -3.01 1.47 0.29
C GLY A 171 -3.26 2.61 1.28
N PRO A 172 -3.90 3.70 0.81
CA PRO A 172 -4.30 4.80 1.69
C PRO A 172 -5.14 4.30 2.86
N PRO A 173 -4.87 4.76 4.09
CA PRO A 173 -5.69 4.40 5.24
C PRO A 173 -7.15 4.84 5.05
N ILE A 174 -8.08 4.00 5.51
CA ILE A 174 -9.52 4.26 5.43
C ILE A 174 -9.97 4.90 6.74
N GLU A 175 -10.62 6.08 6.63
CA GLU A 175 -11.18 6.73 7.81
C GLU A 175 -12.42 5.99 8.30
N THR A 176 -12.45 5.68 9.60
CA THR A 176 -13.62 5.13 10.29
C THR A 176 -13.95 5.98 11.52
N ARG A 177 -15.05 5.70 12.21
CA ARG A 177 -15.41 6.41 13.44
C ARG A 177 -14.43 6.12 14.57
N GLU A 178 -13.85 4.93 14.58
CA GLU A 178 -12.98 4.40 15.64
C GLU A 178 -11.51 4.74 15.43
N GLY A 179 -11.10 5.05 14.19
CA GLY A 179 -9.70 5.31 13.85
C GLY A 179 -9.45 5.21 12.35
N TRP A 180 -8.19 5.26 11.96
CA TRP A 180 -7.74 4.98 10.61
C TRP A 180 -7.50 3.48 10.46
N LEU A 181 -8.31 2.81 9.65
CA LEU A 181 -8.06 1.42 9.28
C LEU A 181 -6.87 1.39 8.31
N LEU A 182 -5.79 0.79 8.75
CA LEU A 182 -4.60 0.52 7.94
C LEU A 182 -4.59 -0.96 7.56
N LEU A 183 -4.74 -1.25 6.27
CA LEU A 183 -4.43 -2.55 5.71
C LEU A 183 -2.95 -2.58 5.33
N TYR A 184 -2.30 -3.70 5.59
CA TYR A 184 -0.90 -3.89 5.27
C TYR A 184 -0.62 -5.36 4.91
N HIS A 185 0.39 -5.58 4.09
CA HIS A 185 0.91 -6.94 3.93
C HIS A 185 1.97 -7.22 4.98
N CYS A 186 2.03 -8.44 5.40
CA CYS A 186 3.07 -8.95 6.26
C CYS A 186 3.68 -10.21 5.65
N VAL A 187 4.97 -10.41 5.92
CA VAL A 187 5.72 -11.53 5.38
C VAL A 187 6.23 -12.39 6.51
N SER A 188 6.01 -13.70 6.40
CA SER A 188 6.48 -14.68 7.35
C SER A 188 7.50 -15.61 6.71
N ARG A 189 8.63 -15.81 7.41
CA ARG A 189 9.59 -16.89 7.14
C ARG A 189 9.37 -18.12 8.00
N LYS A 190 8.42 -18.10 8.93
CA LYS A 190 8.05 -19.27 9.73
C LYS A 190 7.43 -20.37 8.88
N THR A 191 6.85 -19.98 7.75
CA THR A 191 6.35 -20.89 6.71
C THR A 191 7.42 -21.14 5.65
N GLN A 192 7.45 -22.35 5.12
CA GLN A 192 8.28 -22.71 3.97
C GLN A 192 7.36 -23.24 2.86
N PRO A 193 7.26 -22.53 1.74
CA PRO A 193 7.96 -21.30 1.37
C PRO A 193 7.48 -20.05 2.13
N MET A 194 8.25 -18.95 2.00
CA MET A 194 7.90 -17.64 2.57
C MET A 194 6.53 -17.20 2.07
N THR A 195 5.68 -16.74 2.98
CA THR A 195 4.28 -16.42 2.67
C THR A 195 3.95 -14.96 2.92
N TYR A 196 3.18 -14.35 2.03
CA TYR A 196 2.64 -13.00 2.15
C TYR A 196 1.17 -13.07 2.57
N TYR A 197 0.81 -12.31 3.57
CA TYR A 197 -0.54 -12.20 4.15
C TYR A 197 -1.04 -10.77 4.11
N VAL A 198 -2.36 -10.60 4.15
CA VAL A 198 -2.99 -9.29 4.41
C VAL A 198 -3.38 -9.22 5.88
N ALA A 199 -3.00 -8.15 6.53
CA ALA A 199 -3.31 -7.89 7.92
C ALA A 199 -3.92 -6.50 8.10
N ALA A 200 -4.47 -6.22 9.29
CA ALA A 200 -5.13 -4.97 9.61
C ALA A 200 -4.67 -4.39 10.95
N ALA A 201 -4.58 -3.08 11.01
CA ALA A 201 -4.32 -2.30 12.21
C ALA A 201 -5.25 -1.09 12.26
N LEU A 202 -5.49 -0.58 13.46
CA LEU A 202 -6.25 0.63 13.71
C LEU A 202 -5.32 1.70 14.29
N LEU A 203 -5.24 2.87 13.64
CA LEU A 203 -4.45 4.00 14.10
C LEU A 203 -5.38 5.08 14.69
N ASP A 204 -4.88 5.87 15.63
CA ASP A 204 -5.64 6.97 16.24
C ASP A 204 -6.02 8.03 15.20
N LEU A 205 -7.27 8.51 15.24
CA LEU A 205 -7.79 9.50 14.29
C LEU A 205 -7.03 10.84 14.33
N LYS A 206 -6.64 11.27 15.52
CA LYS A 206 -5.99 12.57 15.73
C LYS A 206 -4.48 12.49 15.64
N ASP A 207 -3.94 11.31 15.94
CA ASP A 207 -2.50 11.05 15.97
C ASP A 207 -2.18 9.66 15.40
N PRO A 208 -2.19 9.48 14.07
CA PRO A 208 -1.95 8.20 13.42
C PRO A 208 -0.59 7.54 13.72
N SER A 209 0.31 8.24 14.42
CA SER A 209 1.53 7.61 14.94
C SER A 209 1.25 6.60 16.05
N LYS A 210 0.04 6.62 16.63
CA LYS A 210 -0.40 5.70 17.67
C LYS A 210 -1.20 4.56 17.06
N VAL A 211 -0.67 3.36 17.18
CA VAL A 211 -1.38 2.13 16.83
C VAL A 211 -2.29 1.73 18.00
N ILE A 212 -3.60 1.83 17.81
CA ILE A 212 -4.62 1.48 18.82
C ILE A 212 -4.77 -0.03 18.92
N ALA A 213 -4.82 -0.71 17.77
CA ALA A 213 -4.98 -2.14 17.68
C ALA A 213 -4.20 -2.69 16.48
N ARG A 214 -3.71 -3.92 16.62
CA ARG A 214 -3.07 -4.68 15.56
C ARG A 214 -3.55 -6.11 15.63
N ARG A 215 -4.20 -6.58 14.56
CA ARG A 215 -4.74 -7.92 14.54
C ARG A 215 -3.64 -8.98 14.52
N LYS A 216 -3.75 -10.02 15.37
CA LYS A 216 -2.75 -11.11 15.47
C LYS A 216 -2.94 -12.18 14.39
N VAL A 217 -4.10 -12.22 13.75
CA VAL A 217 -4.42 -13.17 12.69
C VAL A 217 -4.60 -12.40 11.39
N PRO A 218 -4.04 -12.86 10.28
CA PRO A 218 -4.29 -12.26 8.97
C PRO A 218 -5.78 -12.16 8.66
N ILE A 219 -6.16 -11.22 7.81
CA ILE A 219 -7.52 -11.11 7.27
C ILE A 219 -7.66 -11.82 5.93
N LEU A 220 -6.54 -12.07 5.26
CA LEU A 220 -6.45 -12.85 4.03
C LEU A 220 -5.09 -13.55 3.98
N GLU A 221 -5.11 -14.82 3.62
CA GLU A 221 -3.93 -15.65 3.39
C GLU A 221 -4.08 -16.43 2.09
N PRO A 222 -2.97 -16.88 1.47
CA PRO A 222 -3.04 -17.61 0.20
C PRO A 222 -3.71 -18.97 0.40
N GLU A 223 -4.80 -19.20 -0.35
CA GLU A 223 -5.57 -20.47 -0.30
C GLU A 223 -5.85 -21.02 -1.69
N THR A 224 -6.09 -20.15 -2.68
CA THR A 224 -6.47 -20.58 -4.02
C THR A 224 -5.26 -20.93 -4.87
N TYR A 225 -5.49 -21.70 -5.95
CA TYR A 225 -4.41 -22.15 -6.83
C TYR A 225 -3.54 -20.98 -7.35
N TYR A 226 -4.16 -19.88 -7.78
CA TYR A 226 -3.45 -18.71 -8.33
C TYR A 226 -2.77 -17.85 -7.27
N GLU A 227 -3.04 -18.06 -5.99
CA GLU A 227 -2.33 -17.41 -4.88
C GLU A 227 -1.14 -18.26 -4.43
N LEU A 228 -1.30 -19.57 -4.47
CA LEU A 228 -0.27 -20.55 -4.13
C LEU A 228 0.77 -20.74 -5.23
N ASN A 229 0.37 -20.49 -6.50
CA ASN A 229 1.20 -20.71 -7.68
C ASN A 229 1.20 -19.48 -8.58
N GLY A 230 2.36 -19.09 -9.11
CA GLY A 230 2.53 -17.92 -9.98
C GLY A 230 4.00 -17.62 -10.19
N GLN A 231 4.31 -16.37 -10.55
CA GLN A 231 5.71 -15.92 -10.62
C GLN A 231 6.37 -15.97 -9.24
N VAL A 232 5.60 -15.63 -8.21
CA VAL A 232 5.98 -15.80 -6.80
C VAL A 232 4.81 -16.52 -6.10
N GLY A 233 5.02 -17.76 -5.68
CA GLY A 233 3.98 -18.53 -5.00
C GLY A 233 3.77 -18.09 -3.54
N ASN A 234 2.58 -18.41 -2.99
CA ASN A 234 2.15 -18.09 -1.62
C ASN A 234 2.05 -16.58 -1.37
N VAL A 235 1.43 -15.86 -2.29
CA VAL A 235 1.33 -14.40 -2.23
C VAL A 235 -0.12 -13.94 -2.37
N VAL A 236 -0.58 -13.19 -1.38
CA VAL A 236 -1.68 -12.23 -1.46
C VAL A 236 -1.13 -10.85 -1.13
N PHE A 237 -0.96 -10.00 -2.16
CA PHE A 237 -0.28 -8.71 -2.04
C PHE A 237 -1.25 -7.55 -2.33
N PRO A 238 -1.84 -6.92 -1.30
CA PRO A 238 -2.80 -5.85 -1.48
C PRO A 238 -2.12 -4.51 -1.81
N CYS A 239 -2.66 -3.78 -2.80
CA CYS A 239 -2.24 -2.42 -3.13
C CYS A 239 -3.36 -1.39 -3.00
N GLY A 240 -4.58 -1.80 -2.69
CA GLY A 240 -5.69 -0.88 -2.51
C GLY A 240 -6.93 -1.54 -1.94
N ALA A 241 -7.73 -0.71 -1.28
CA ALA A 241 -9.04 -1.12 -0.77
C ALA A 241 -10.02 0.05 -0.87
N VAL A 242 -11.29 -0.28 -0.96
CA VAL A 242 -12.38 0.70 -1.01
C VAL A 242 -13.59 0.16 -0.25
N VAL A 243 -14.35 1.06 0.35
CA VAL A 243 -15.64 0.73 0.97
C VAL A 243 -16.75 1.08 -0.01
N ILE A 244 -17.56 0.10 -0.38
CA ILE A 244 -18.73 0.26 -1.24
C ILE A 244 -19.95 -0.17 -0.43
N GLY A 245 -20.83 0.77 -0.08
CA GLY A 245 -21.89 0.51 0.88
C GLY A 245 -21.33 0.17 2.26
N GLU A 246 -21.57 -1.05 2.73
CA GLU A 246 -21.07 -1.56 4.02
C GLU A 246 -19.89 -2.52 3.87
N ASP A 247 -19.52 -2.85 2.63
CA ASP A 247 -18.53 -3.85 2.33
C ASP A 247 -17.16 -3.24 2.04
N LEU A 248 -16.14 -3.80 2.66
CA LEU A 248 -14.74 -3.52 2.36
C LEU A 248 -14.28 -4.44 1.25
N PHE A 249 -13.85 -3.85 0.14
CA PHE A 249 -13.24 -4.53 -1.00
C PHE A 249 -11.72 -4.39 -0.90
N VAL A 250 -11.00 -5.48 -0.85
CA VAL A 250 -9.54 -5.52 -0.83
C VAL A 250 -9.05 -6.11 -2.15
N TYR A 251 -8.40 -5.29 -2.97
CA TYR A 251 -7.80 -5.73 -4.24
C TYR A 251 -6.36 -6.13 -4.00
N TYR A 252 -6.00 -7.32 -4.49
CA TYR A 252 -4.68 -7.89 -4.24
C TYR A 252 -4.11 -8.61 -5.47
N GLY A 253 -2.80 -8.64 -5.58
CA GLY A 253 -2.09 -9.52 -6.49
C GLY A 253 -2.00 -10.92 -5.90
N GLY A 254 -2.43 -11.94 -6.68
CA GLY A 254 -2.28 -13.35 -6.35
C GLY A 254 -1.12 -13.94 -7.13
N GLY A 255 -0.11 -14.51 -6.43
CA GLY A 255 1.04 -15.15 -7.04
C GLY A 255 1.86 -14.29 -8.00
N ASP A 256 1.79 -12.96 -7.88
CA ASP A 256 2.35 -11.95 -8.83
C ASP A 256 1.90 -12.17 -10.30
N THR A 257 0.72 -12.76 -10.52
CA THR A 257 0.24 -13.14 -11.85
C THR A 257 -1.15 -12.61 -12.16
N VAL A 258 -2.03 -12.56 -11.17
CA VAL A 258 -3.43 -12.15 -11.32
C VAL A 258 -3.80 -11.07 -10.30
N ILE A 259 -4.93 -10.40 -10.53
CA ILE A 259 -5.53 -9.51 -9.56
C ILE A 259 -6.83 -10.13 -9.07
N GLY A 260 -6.93 -10.33 -7.76
CA GLY A 260 -8.10 -10.80 -7.07
C GLY A 260 -8.79 -9.70 -6.27
N VAL A 261 -10.02 -9.97 -5.83
CA VAL A 261 -10.74 -9.16 -4.86
C VAL A 261 -11.30 -10.05 -3.75
N ALA A 262 -11.07 -9.66 -2.51
CA ALA A 262 -11.70 -10.25 -1.35
C ALA A 262 -12.61 -9.20 -0.69
N THR A 263 -13.77 -9.63 -0.18
CA THR A 263 -14.73 -8.72 0.45
C THR A 263 -15.14 -9.19 1.84
N MET A 264 -15.43 -8.24 2.72
CA MET A 264 -16.00 -8.50 4.04
C MET A 264 -16.80 -7.30 4.52
N LYS A 265 -17.66 -7.48 5.51
CA LYS A 265 -18.30 -6.33 6.17
C LYS A 265 -17.25 -5.51 6.93
N LEU A 266 -17.20 -4.20 6.65
CA LEU A 266 -16.29 -3.30 7.35
C LEU A 266 -16.52 -3.34 8.87
N SER A 267 -17.79 -3.39 9.30
CA SER A 267 -18.18 -3.46 10.71
C SER A 267 -17.61 -4.71 11.42
N GLU A 268 -17.56 -5.86 10.76
CA GLU A 268 -17.00 -7.09 11.32
C GLU A 268 -15.50 -6.97 11.57
N LEU A 269 -14.77 -6.40 10.61
CA LEU A 269 -13.33 -6.14 10.76
C LEU A 269 -13.07 -5.16 11.91
N MET A 270 -13.82 -4.04 11.94
CA MET A 270 -13.66 -3.03 12.98
C MET A 270 -13.96 -3.60 14.37
N ASN A 271 -15.07 -4.33 14.53
CA ASN A 271 -15.41 -5.00 15.79
C ASN A 271 -14.30 -5.96 16.25
N SER A 272 -13.72 -6.72 15.33
CA SER A 272 -12.61 -7.63 15.64
C SER A 272 -11.37 -6.89 16.16
N LEU A 273 -11.02 -5.75 15.55
CA LEU A 273 -9.88 -4.92 15.99
C LEU A 273 -10.11 -4.31 17.38
N ILE A 274 -11.31 -3.77 17.64
CA ILE A 274 -11.67 -3.13 18.91
C ILE A 274 -11.71 -4.16 20.05
N THR A 275 -12.29 -5.34 19.83
CA THR A 275 -12.34 -6.42 20.81
C THR A 275 -10.93 -6.86 21.19
N TRP A 276 -10.03 -7.00 20.23
CA TRP A 276 -8.61 -7.30 20.48
C TRP A 276 -7.92 -6.23 21.32
N ALA A 277 -8.12 -4.95 21.01
CA ALA A 277 -7.57 -3.84 21.79
C ALA A 277 -8.05 -3.86 23.25
N GLY A 278 -9.32 -4.17 23.47
CA GLY A 278 -9.90 -4.34 24.80
C GLY A 278 -9.24 -5.48 25.58
N LEU A 279 -9.13 -6.64 24.98
CA LEU A 279 -8.50 -7.82 25.61
C LEU A 279 -7.01 -7.60 25.93
N GLU A 280 -6.23 -6.99 25.03
CA GLU A 280 -4.82 -6.66 25.29
C GLU A 280 -4.67 -5.68 26.46
N THR A 281 -5.58 -4.71 26.58
CA THR A 281 -5.58 -3.74 27.68
C THR A 281 -5.88 -4.42 29.03
N GLU A 282 -6.83 -5.34 29.06
CA GLU A 282 -7.17 -6.10 30.28
C GLU A 282 -6.03 -7.05 30.69
N LEU A 283 -5.45 -7.79 29.75
CA LEU A 283 -4.30 -8.67 30.00
C LEU A 283 -3.11 -7.89 30.55
N THR A 284 -2.82 -6.72 29.98
CA THR A 284 -1.72 -5.86 30.43
C THR A 284 -1.95 -5.37 31.87
N LYS A 285 -3.20 -5.07 32.25
CA LYS A 285 -3.54 -4.69 33.62
C LYS A 285 -3.37 -5.84 34.60
N LEU A 286 -3.69 -7.07 34.19
CA LEU A 286 -3.53 -8.26 35.04
C LEU A 286 -2.05 -8.62 35.27
N VAL A 287 -1.20 -8.47 34.25
CA VAL A 287 0.25 -8.73 34.36
C VAL A 287 0.94 -7.69 35.24
N LYS A 288 0.53 -6.43 35.21
CA LYS A 288 1.08 -5.36 36.09
C LYS A 288 0.63 -5.43 37.54
N LYS A 289 -0.34 -6.30 37.88
CA LYS A 289 -0.82 -6.52 39.28
C LYS A 289 -0.15 -7.69 39.95
N LYS A 290 0.75 -8.40 39.29
CA LYS A 290 1.64 -9.42 39.85
C LYS A 290 3.04 -8.85 40.02
#